data_e0e6d5d110c142940c7688f1867dcae6
#
_entry.id   e0e6d5d110c142940c7688f1867dcae6
#
_cell.length_a   1.000
_cell.length_b   1.000
_cell.length_c   1.000
_cell.angle_alpha   90.00
_cell.angle_beta   90.00
_cell.angle_gamma   90.00
#
_symmetry.space_group_name_H-M   'P 1'
#
loop_
_entity.id
_entity.type
_entity.pdbx_description
1 polymer ?
#
loop_
_entity_poly.entity_id
_entity_poly.type
_entity_poly.pdbx_seq_one_letter_code
_entity_poly.pdbx_strand_id
1 'polypeptide(L)'
;MAPSLEGALRVIRERTARQTSTLAIFDLDGTLFDNRTRTIFILREISEQFDSKVPRLHAALGRFRALSVVEYGLGSTLRKLGVRDPKEAAFIRKEWEKRFFSDEYQKFDMPLPGAKSYVCRVHAAGATVIYLTGRDVGRMLVGATDCLRLYGFPVGVAGTMMIVKPQSRQDDEVFKRDVCAYLRRLGEVVAVFENEPANSNMLHAQFPEAASFLVLTQHRPDAPALHHGIRRIRDFRDARI
;
A
#
# COMPACT_ATOMS: atom_id res chain seq x y z
N MET A 1 -11.32 -3.84 24.54
CA MET A 1 -9.83 -3.76 24.49
C MET A 1 -9.44 -3.30 23.11
N ALA A 2 -8.53 -2.34 22.94
CA ALA A 2 -8.13 -1.90 21.62
C ALA A 2 -7.53 -3.06 20.79
N PRO A 3 -7.80 -3.15 19.47
CA PRO A 3 -7.29 -4.23 18.64
C PRO A 3 -5.76 -4.26 18.67
N SER A 4 -5.15 -5.44 18.62
CA SER A 4 -3.70 -5.62 18.51
C SER A 4 -3.38 -6.63 17.41
N LEU A 5 -2.16 -6.57 16.85
CA LEU A 5 -1.72 -7.52 15.82
C LEU A 5 -1.83 -8.98 16.32
N GLU A 6 -1.39 -9.26 17.53
CA GLU A 6 -1.54 -10.59 18.15
C GLU A 6 -2.99 -10.93 18.49
N GLY A 7 -3.80 -9.92 18.87
CA GLY A 7 -5.23 -10.09 19.09
C GLY A 7 -5.94 -10.53 17.81
N ALA A 8 -5.64 -9.89 16.68
CA ALA A 8 -6.20 -10.30 15.38
C ALA A 8 -5.80 -11.73 15.00
N LEU A 9 -4.53 -12.09 15.16
CA LEU A 9 -4.06 -13.47 14.93
C LEU A 9 -4.75 -14.49 15.83
N ARG A 10 -4.99 -14.16 17.10
CA ARG A 10 -5.74 -15.04 18.02
C ARG A 10 -7.17 -15.26 17.52
N VAL A 11 -7.88 -14.19 17.16
CA VAL A 11 -9.25 -14.29 16.62
C VAL A 11 -9.28 -15.15 15.36
N ILE A 12 -8.33 -14.99 14.44
CA ILE A 12 -8.22 -15.81 13.23
C ILE A 12 -8.12 -17.30 13.62
N ARG A 13 -7.19 -17.67 14.52
CA ARG A 13 -7.01 -19.06 14.96
C ARG A 13 -8.26 -19.65 15.60
N GLU A 14 -8.91 -18.89 16.49
CA GLU A 14 -10.13 -19.31 17.17
C GLU A 14 -11.28 -19.58 16.19
N ARG A 15 -11.43 -18.74 15.16
CA ARG A 15 -12.47 -18.89 14.14
C ARG A 15 -12.15 -19.99 13.14
N THR A 16 -10.89 -20.10 12.72
CA THR A 16 -10.43 -21.22 11.87
C THR A 16 -10.66 -22.57 12.57
N ALA A 17 -10.38 -22.67 13.87
CA ALA A 17 -10.67 -23.87 14.64
C ALA A 17 -12.18 -24.24 14.69
N ARG A 18 -13.06 -23.25 14.50
CA ARG A 18 -14.52 -23.42 14.37
C ARG A 18 -14.99 -23.61 12.93
N GLN A 19 -14.05 -23.82 11.99
CA GLN A 19 -14.33 -23.95 10.55
C GLN A 19 -15.02 -22.72 9.93
N THR A 20 -14.85 -21.54 10.54
CA THR A 20 -15.37 -20.28 9.98
C THR A 20 -14.39 -19.76 8.93
N SER A 21 -14.88 -19.48 7.72
CA SER A 21 -14.09 -18.82 6.68
C SER A 21 -13.75 -17.40 7.11
N THR A 22 -12.48 -17.10 7.35
CA THR A 22 -12.00 -15.80 7.81
C THR A 22 -11.15 -15.11 6.75
N LEU A 23 -11.30 -13.78 6.65
CA LEU A 23 -10.57 -12.93 5.71
C LEU A 23 -9.76 -11.88 6.47
N ALA A 24 -8.54 -11.62 6.00
CA ALA A 24 -7.74 -10.48 6.44
C ALA A 24 -7.37 -9.62 5.22
N ILE A 25 -7.75 -8.35 5.23
CA ILE A 25 -7.58 -7.41 4.12
C ILE A 25 -6.32 -6.59 4.34
N PHE A 26 -5.47 -6.54 3.32
CA PHE A 26 -4.25 -5.74 3.29
C PHE A 26 -4.22 -4.88 2.03
N ASP A 27 -4.11 -3.56 2.19
CA ASP A 27 -3.68 -2.70 1.11
C ASP A 27 -2.17 -2.87 0.84
N LEU A 28 -1.66 -2.40 -0.29
CA LEU A 28 -0.25 -2.55 -0.67
C LEU A 28 0.56 -1.26 -0.48
N ASP A 29 0.21 -0.19 -1.22
CA ASP A 29 1.02 1.03 -1.30
C ASP A 29 0.93 1.86 -0.01
N GLY A 30 2.06 1.99 0.71
CA GLY A 30 2.08 2.63 2.03
C GLY A 30 1.60 1.72 3.18
N THR A 31 1.05 0.55 2.90
CA THR A 31 0.56 -0.42 3.89
C THR A 31 1.51 -1.61 4.04
N LEU A 32 1.67 -2.44 3.03
CA LEU A 32 2.65 -3.52 3.03
C LEU A 32 4.00 -3.10 2.45
N PHE A 33 4.00 -2.11 1.54
CA PHE A 33 5.18 -1.64 0.84
C PHE A 33 5.41 -0.14 0.98
N ASP A 34 6.67 0.25 1.16
CA ASP A 34 7.15 1.62 1.02
C ASP A 34 7.48 1.86 -0.47
N ASN A 35 6.63 2.61 -1.16
CA ASN A 35 6.81 2.95 -2.57
C ASN A 35 7.67 4.20 -2.82
N ARG A 36 8.20 4.83 -1.74
CA ARG A 36 9.15 5.94 -1.87
C ARG A 36 10.44 5.51 -2.55
N THR A 37 10.85 4.27 -2.34
CA THR A 37 12.02 3.66 -2.98
C THR A 37 11.85 3.59 -4.49
N ARG A 38 10.66 3.18 -4.98
CA ARG A 38 10.30 3.20 -6.40
C ARG A 38 10.38 4.62 -6.97
N THR A 39 9.79 5.60 -6.25
CA THR A 39 9.83 7.01 -6.67
C THR A 39 11.26 7.52 -6.79
N ILE A 40 12.12 7.28 -5.80
CA ILE A 40 13.54 7.71 -5.86
C ILE A 40 14.29 7.05 -7.02
N PHE A 41 14.07 5.74 -7.23
CA PHE A 41 14.69 5.03 -8.35
C PHE A 41 14.29 5.67 -9.68
N ILE A 42 12.99 5.89 -9.91
CA ILE A 42 12.48 6.52 -11.13
C ILE A 42 13.06 7.93 -11.33
N LEU A 43 13.12 8.75 -10.28
CA LEU A 43 13.66 10.10 -10.37
C LEU A 43 15.15 10.09 -10.73
N ARG A 44 15.93 9.15 -10.20
CA ARG A 44 17.34 8.97 -10.57
C ARG A 44 17.48 8.58 -12.04
N GLU A 45 16.75 7.61 -12.49
CA GLU A 45 16.76 7.17 -13.88
C GLU A 45 16.38 8.31 -14.84
N ILE A 46 15.31 9.08 -14.51
CA ILE A 46 14.95 10.27 -15.30
C ILE A 46 16.09 11.30 -15.33
N SER A 47 16.73 11.52 -14.18
CA SER A 47 17.85 12.45 -14.06
C SER A 47 19.07 12.04 -14.89
N GLU A 48 19.35 10.75 -14.98
CA GLU A 48 20.47 10.19 -15.77
C GLU A 48 20.16 10.18 -17.28
N GLN A 49 18.93 9.81 -17.65
CA GLN A 49 18.53 9.71 -19.06
C GLN A 49 18.26 11.06 -19.72
N PHE A 50 17.89 12.08 -18.96
CA PHE A 50 17.40 13.37 -19.47
C PHE A 50 18.05 14.57 -18.76
N ASP A 51 19.31 14.50 -18.37
CA ASP A 51 20.04 15.50 -17.59
C ASP A 51 19.85 16.93 -18.11
N SER A 52 19.96 17.13 -19.41
CA SER A 52 19.80 18.43 -20.07
C SER A 52 18.37 19.00 -20.01
N LYS A 53 17.35 18.11 -19.86
CA LYS A 53 15.94 18.50 -19.73
C LYS A 53 15.50 18.68 -18.28
N VAL A 54 16.26 18.11 -17.33
CA VAL A 54 15.93 18.12 -15.90
C VAL A 54 17.13 18.56 -15.04
N PRO A 55 17.76 19.71 -15.35
CA PRO A 55 19.03 20.12 -14.72
C PRO A 55 18.88 20.36 -13.20
N ARG A 56 17.71 20.81 -12.74
CA ARG A 56 17.46 21.03 -11.31
C ARG A 56 17.31 19.71 -10.56
N LEU A 57 16.58 18.75 -11.13
CA LEU A 57 16.47 17.40 -10.57
C LEU A 57 17.85 16.74 -10.50
N HIS A 58 18.64 16.82 -11.56
CA HIS A 58 19.98 16.24 -11.63
C HIS A 58 20.89 16.82 -10.52
N ALA A 59 20.93 18.13 -10.38
CA ALA A 59 21.71 18.80 -9.33
C ALA A 59 21.23 18.44 -7.90
N ALA A 60 19.92 18.29 -7.73
CA ALA A 60 19.33 17.95 -6.43
C ALA A 60 19.66 16.51 -5.99
N LEU A 61 19.52 15.54 -6.88
CA LEU A 61 19.74 14.12 -6.56
C LEU A 61 21.19 13.79 -6.23
N GLY A 62 22.15 14.58 -6.72
CA GLY A 62 23.55 14.52 -6.30
C GLY A 62 23.75 14.84 -4.80
N ARG A 63 22.84 15.63 -4.22
CA ARG A 63 22.92 16.10 -2.82
C ARG A 63 22.02 15.30 -1.86
N PHE A 64 20.90 14.75 -2.34
CA PHE A 64 19.91 14.06 -1.51
C PHE A 64 19.93 12.54 -1.76
N ARG A 65 20.23 11.80 -0.71
CA ARG A 65 20.20 10.31 -0.74
C ARG A 65 19.07 9.70 0.08
N ALA A 66 18.36 10.52 0.88
CA ALA A 66 17.39 10.02 1.84
C ALA A 66 15.97 9.90 1.26
N LEU A 67 15.25 8.85 1.63
CA LEU A 67 13.82 8.67 1.32
C LEU A 67 12.93 9.78 1.90
N SER A 68 13.44 10.52 2.90
CA SER A 68 12.72 11.63 3.53
C SER A 68 12.43 12.81 2.61
N VAL A 69 13.02 12.87 1.41
CA VAL A 69 12.67 13.89 0.41
C VAL A 69 11.38 13.55 -0.33
N VAL A 70 10.98 12.29 -0.36
CA VAL A 70 9.75 11.85 -1.04
C VAL A 70 8.55 12.15 -0.15
N GLU A 71 7.67 13.00 -0.65
CA GLU A 71 6.41 13.38 -0.02
C GLU A 71 5.24 12.62 -0.67
N TYR A 72 4.07 12.68 -0.01
CA TYR A 72 2.84 12.25 -0.66
C TYR A 72 2.61 13.09 -1.92
N GLY A 73 2.63 12.45 -3.06
CA GLY A 73 2.51 13.11 -4.35
C GLY A 73 3.81 13.73 -4.89
N LEU A 74 4.04 13.50 -6.17
CA LEU A 74 5.25 13.89 -6.87
C LEU A 74 5.51 15.40 -6.84
N GLY A 75 4.45 16.23 -6.96
CA GLY A 75 4.62 17.69 -6.98
C GLY A 75 5.25 18.25 -5.71
N SER A 76 4.90 17.71 -4.55
CA SER A 76 5.52 18.11 -3.27
C SER A 76 6.98 17.63 -3.18
N THR A 77 7.25 16.42 -3.64
CA THR A 77 8.62 15.88 -3.76
C THR A 77 9.50 16.78 -4.64
N LEU A 78 9.01 17.16 -5.82
CA LEU A 78 9.76 18.01 -6.75
C LEU A 78 10.04 19.40 -6.16
N ARG A 79 9.06 20.02 -5.49
CA ARG A 79 9.27 21.29 -4.77
C ARG A 79 10.34 21.19 -3.70
N LYS A 80 10.34 20.09 -2.93
CA LYS A 80 11.34 19.83 -1.88
C LYS A 80 12.74 19.62 -2.47
N LEU A 81 12.83 19.03 -3.65
CA LEU A 81 14.06 18.89 -4.43
C LEU A 81 14.49 20.21 -5.11
N GLY A 82 13.71 21.29 -5.01
CA GLY A 82 14.02 22.58 -5.61
C GLY A 82 13.68 22.70 -7.10
N VAL A 83 12.95 21.74 -7.66
CA VAL A 83 12.42 21.81 -9.03
C VAL A 83 11.20 22.73 -9.03
N ARG A 84 11.38 23.96 -9.52
CA ARG A 84 10.34 25.02 -9.54
C ARG A 84 9.90 25.41 -10.94
N ASP A 85 10.70 25.06 -11.96
CA ASP A 85 10.35 25.31 -13.36
C ASP A 85 9.14 24.43 -13.75
N PRO A 86 8.02 25.04 -14.19
CA PRO A 86 6.82 24.27 -14.58
C PRO A 86 7.05 23.32 -15.76
N LYS A 87 7.91 23.66 -16.70
CA LYS A 87 8.22 22.81 -17.87
C LYS A 87 9.02 21.58 -17.44
N GLU A 88 10.06 21.77 -16.63
CA GLU A 88 10.85 20.69 -16.06
C GLU A 88 9.96 19.78 -15.20
N ALA A 89 9.14 20.35 -14.30
CA ALA A 89 8.25 19.60 -13.45
C ALA A 89 7.21 18.80 -14.25
N ALA A 90 6.63 19.36 -15.31
CA ALA A 90 5.68 18.67 -16.19
C ALA A 90 6.34 17.51 -16.95
N PHE A 91 7.57 17.72 -17.45
CA PHE A 91 8.34 16.65 -18.09
C PHE A 91 8.63 15.50 -17.12
N ILE A 92 9.15 15.81 -15.92
CA ILE A 92 9.42 14.80 -14.90
C ILE A 92 8.15 14.04 -14.53
N ARG A 93 7.02 14.73 -14.32
CA ARG A 93 5.74 14.11 -14.01
C ARG A 93 5.33 13.10 -15.08
N LYS A 94 5.37 13.48 -16.35
CA LYS A 94 5.03 12.61 -17.48
C LYS A 94 5.90 11.35 -17.51
N GLU A 95 7.20 11.50 -17.33
CA GLU A 95 8.14 10.38 -17.35
C GLU A 95 8.02 9.50 -16.10
N TRP A 96 7.73 10.12 -14.94
CA TRP A 96 7.49 9.39 -13.69
C TRP A 96 6.19 8.58 -13.74
N GLU A 97 5.07 9.16 -14.21
CA GLU A 97 3.78 8.48 -14.32
C GLU A 97 3.85 7.21 -15.18
N LYS A 98 4.56 7.28 -16.32
CA LYS A 98 4.76 6.11 -17.20
C LYS A 98 5.44 4.95 -16.47
N ARG A 99 6.38 5.23 -15.58
CA ARG A 99 7.17 4.24 -14.87
C ARG A 99 6.49 3.80 -13.57
N PHE A 100 6.00 4.75 -12.80
CA PHE A 100 5.39 4.48 -11.50
C PHE A 100 4.17 3.58 -11.61
N PHE A 101 3.32 3.80 -12.61
CA PHE A 101 2.14 3.00 -12.88
C PHE A 101 2.40 1.91 -13.93
N SER A 102 3.48 1.16 -13.77
CA SER A 102 3.82 0.03 -14.64
C SER A 102 4.26 -1.19 -13.83
N ASP A 103 4.15 -2.37 -14.42
CA ASP A 103 4.58 -3.63 -13.83
C ASP A 103 6.08 -3.65 -13.54
N GLU A 104 6.87 -3.07 -14.44
CA GLU A 104 8.34 -3.14 -14.41
C GLU A 104 8.96 -2.51 -13.16
N TYR A 105 8.39 -1.40 -12.66
CA TYR A 105 8.99 -0.61 -11.58
C TYR A 105 8.56 -1.03 -10.19
N GLN A 106 7.55 -1.89 -10.04
CA GLN A 106 7.06 -2.30 -8.73
C GLN A 106 8.07 -3.14 -7.93
N LYS A 107 9.03 -3.78 -8.60
CA LYS A 107 10.15 -4.49 -7.97
C LYS A 107 11.04 -3.59 -7.08
N PHE A 108 10.92 -2.27 -7.21
CA PHE A 108 11.66 -1.30 -6.40
C PHE A 108 10.89 -0.89 -5.14
N ASP A 109 9.69 -1.39 -4.90
CA ASP A 109 9.00 -1.22 -3.62
C ASP A 109 9.70 -2.06 -2.55
N MET A 110 9.75 -1.54 -1.33
CA MET A 110 10.36 -2.25 -0.20
C MET A 110 9.29 -2.62 0.83
N PRO A 111 9.26 -3.86 1.31
CA PRO A 111 8.32 -4.25 2.36
C PRO A 111 8.51 -3.40 3.61
N LEU A 112 7.40 -2.98 4.24
CA LEU A 112 7.47 -2.38 5.56
C LEU A 112 8.00 -3.38 6.60
N PRO A 113 8.67 -2.90 7.65
CA PRO A 113 9.22 -3.77 8.68
C PRO A 113 8.16 -4.71 9.29
N GLY A 114 8.45 -6.00 9.30
CA GLY A 114 7.54 -7.04 9.80
C GLY A 114 6.38 -7.43 8.90
N ALA A 115 6.07 -6.70 7.82
CA ALA A 115 4.90 -6.93 6.97
C ALA A 115 4.86 -8.36 6.42
N LYS A 116 5.94 -8.82 5.79
CA LYS A 116 6.02 -10.19 5.27
C LYS A 116 5.78 -11.25 6.36
N SER A 117 6.48 -11.13 7.47
CA SER A 117 6.34 -12.09 8.57
C SER A 117 4.92 -12.13 9.12
N TYR A 118 4.28 -10.96 9.29
CA TYR A 118 2.92 -10.87 9.79
C TYR A 118 1.91 -11.48 8.82
N VAL A 119 1.97 -11.15 7.53
CA VAL A 119 1.08 -11.72 6.51
C VAL A 119 1.23 -13.24 6.41
N CYS A 120 2.47 -13.77 6.47
CA CYS A 120 2.70 -15.21 6.51
C CYS A 120 2.07 -15.87 7.76
N ARG A 121 2.12 -15.21 8.92
CA ARG A 121 1.48 -15.71 10.16
C ARG A 121 -0.05 -15.70 10.05
N VAL A 122 -0.63 -14.68 9.43
CA VAL A 122 -2.07 -14.58 9.15
C VAL A 122 -2.51 -15.71 8.23
N HIS A 123 -1.78 -15.94 7.13
CA HIS A 123 -2.03 -17.04 6.21
C HIS A 123 -1.91 -18.42 6.91
N ALA A 124 -0.83 -18.65 7.65
CA ALA A 124 -0.60 -19.89 8.39
C ALA A 124 -1.63 -20.12 9.51
N ALA A 125 -2.25 -19.06 10.03
CA ALA A 125 -3.36 -19.15 11.00
C ALA A 125 -4.70 -19.56 10.37
N GLY A 126 -4.76 -19.65 9.01
CA GLY A 126 -5.90 -20.15 8.26
C GLY A 126 -6.83 -19.06 7.70
N ALA A 127 -6.52 -17.78 7.83
CA ALA A 127 -7.28 -16.74 7.14
C ALA A 127 -6.91 -16.66 5.66
N THR A 128 -7.89 -16.38 4.82
CA THR A 128 -7.64 -15.96 3.45
C THR A 128 -7.06 -14.55 3.47
N VAL A 129 -5.84 -14.41 2.96
CA VAL A 129 -5.17 -13.12 2.79
C VAL A 129 -5.72 -12.44 1.54
N ILE A 130 -6.35 -11.28 1.71
CA ILE A 130 -6.89 -10.46 0.63
C ILE A 130 -5.96 -9.26 0.40
N TYR A 131 -5.26 -9.22 -0.71
CA TYR A 131 -4.55 -8.02 -1.16
C TYR A 131 -5.53 -7.15 -1.94
N LEU A 132 -6.02 -6.07 -1.32
CA LEU A 132 -6.99 -5.13 -1.90
C LEU A 132 -6.30 -3.78 -2.17
N THR A 133 -5.98 -3.51 -3.42
CA THR A 133 -5.13 -2.37 -3.79
C THR A 133 -5.71 -1.51 -4.90
N GLY A 134 -5.38 -0.21 -4.90
CA GLY A 134 -5.68 0.74 -5.97
C GLY A 134 -4.87 0.55 -7.25
N ARG A 135 -3.94 -0.40 -7.31
CA ARG A 135 -3.23 -0.77 -8.55
C ARG A 135 -4.21 -1.33 -9.56
N ASP A 136 -3.99 -1.09 -10.85
CA ASP A 136 -4.93 -1.53 -11.91
C ASP A 136 -4.47 -2.79 -12.65
N VAL A 137 -5.47 -3.51 -13.21
CA VAL A 137 -5.23 -4.77 -13.96
C VAL A 137 -4.29 -4.56 -15.16
N GLY A 138 -4.49 -3.46 -15.89
CA GLY A 138 -3.86 -3.30 -17.22
C GLY A 138 -2.37 -2.98 -17.18
N ARG A 139 -1.86 -2.46 -16.05
CA ARG A 139 -0.49 -1.93 -15.98
C ARG A 139 0.29 -2.39 -14.75
N MET A 140 -0.38 -2.92 -13.72
CA MET A 140 0.23 -3.09 -12.40
C MET A 140 -0.02 -4.46 -11.77
N LEU A 141 -0.86 -5.32 -12.33
CA LEU A 141 -1.21 -6.61 -11.74
C LEU A 141 -0.02 -7.58 -11.70
N VAL A 142 0.69 -7.68 -12.81
CA VAL A 142 1.83 -8.62 -12.93
C VAL A 142 2.95 -8.19 -11.99
N GLY A 143 3.35 -6.93 -12.08
CA GLY A 143 4.40 -6.38 -11.22
C GLY A 143 4.05 -6.42 -9.73
N ALA A 144 2.77 -6.21 -9.35
CA ALA A 144 2.33 -6.34 -7.96
C ALA A 144 2.47 -7.78 -7.46
N THR A 145 2.07 -8.75 -8.28
CA THR A 145 2.19 -10.17 -7.96
C THR A 145 3.65 -10.59 -7.86
N ASP A 146 4.49 -10.17 -8.80
CA ASP A 146 5.92 -10.48 -8.81
C ASP A 146 6.65 -9.82 -7.64
N CYS A 147 6.28 -8.59 -7.26
CA CYS A 147 6.83 -7.91 -6.09
C CYS A 147 6.49 -8.67 -4.79
N LEU A 148 5.23 -9.12 -4.62
CA LEU A 148 4.84 -9.95 -3.48
C LEU A 148 5.65 -11.26 -3.44
N ARG A 149 5.82 -11.94 -4.56
CA ARG A 149 6.62 -13.18 -4.67
C ARG A 149 8.09 -12.94 -4.37
N LEU A 150 8.68 -11.88 -4.92
CA LEU A 150 10.08 -11.50 -4.71
C LEU A 150 10.42 -11.42 -3.22
N TYR A 151 9.51 -10.85 -2.41
CA TYR A 151 9.71 -10.71 -0.97
C TYR A 151 9.13 -11.86 -0.14
N GLY A 152 8.62 -12.92 -0.77
CA GLY A 152 8.15 -14.13 -0.11
C GLY A 152 6.82 -13.98 0.62
N PHE A 153 5.94 -13.07 0.18
CA PHE A 153 4.56 -13.04 0.61
C PHE A 153 3.77 -14.20 -0.01
N PRO A 154 2.80 -14.79 0.69
CA PRO A 154 1.93 -15.81 0.10
C PRO A 154 1.01 -15.16 -0.95
N VAL A 155 1.19 -15.47 -2.21
CA VAL A 155 0.38 -14.96 -3.34
C VAL A 155 0.25 -16.03 -4.43
N GLY A 156 -0.94 -16.15 -5.02
CA GLY A 156 -1.21 -17.16 -6.03
C GLY A 156 -1.23 -18.59 -5.50
N VAL A 157 -1.40 -18.76 -4.19
CA VAL A 157 -1.54 -20.06 -3.50
C VAL A 157 -2.89 -20.11 -2.79
N ALA A 158 -3.34 -21.32 -2.39
CA ALA A 158 -4.57 -21.48 -1.66
C ALA A 158 -4.61 -20.56 -0.41
N GLY A 159 -5.77 -19.98 -0.11
CA GLY A 159 -5.92 -19.01 0.99
C GLY A 159 -5.36 -17.62 0.66
N THR A 160 -5.17 -17.27 -0.61
CA THR A 160 -4.79 -15.92 -1.03
C THR A 160 -5.66 -15.42 -2.17
N MET A 161 -5.93 -14.12 -2.18
CA MET A 161 -6.66 -13.45 -3.26
C MET A 161 -6.06 -12.06 -3.50
N MET A 162 -5.90 -11.69 -4.77
CA MET A 162 -5.49 -10.35 -5.17
C MET A 162 -6.64 -9.66 -5.90
N ILE A 163 -7.04 -8.49 -5.42
CA ILE A 163 -8.13 -7.69 -5.98
C ILE A 163 -7.56 -6.31 -6.33
N VAL A 164 -7.55 -6.02 -7.61
CA VAL A 164 -7.01 -4.80 -8.21
C VAL A 164 -8.10 -4.06 -8.98
N LYS A 165 -7.92 -2.75 -9.19
CA LYS A 165 -8.89 -1.97 -9.98
C LYS A 165 -9.00 -2.48 -11.42
N PRO A 166 -10.21 -2.59 -11.96
CA PRO A 166 -10.39 -2.90 -13.38
C PRO A 166 -9.80 -1.84 -14.30
N GLN A 167 -9.86 -0.57 -13.88
CA GLN A 167 -9.39 0.57 -14.67
C GLN A 167 -8.70 1.59 -13.76
N SER A 168 -7.58 2.16 -14.23
CA SER A 168 -6.78 3.15 -13.49
C SER A 168 -7.54 4.40 -13.07
N ARG A 169 -8.51 4.85 -13.89
CA ARG A 169 -9.33 6.06 -13.65
C ARG A 169 -10.40 5.90 -12.58
N GLN A 170 -10.70 4.66 -12.14
CA GLN A 170 -11.68 4.43 -11.09
C GLN A 170 -11.16 5.00 -9.77
N ASP A 171 -12.01 5.66 -9.01
CA ASP A 171 -11.68 6.15 -7.67
C ASP A 171 -11.40 4.98 -6.72
N ASP A 172 -10.37 5.10 -5.89
CA ASP A 172 -9.89 4.02 -5.02
C ASP A 172 -10.89 3.69 -3.90
N GLU A 173 -11.52 4.73 -3.31
CA GLU A 173 -12.49 4.52 -2.23
C GLU A 173 -13.76 3.87 -2.77
N VAL A 174 -14.26 4.33 -3.92
CA VAL A 174 -15.43 3.73 -4.59
C VAL A 174 -15.14 2.27 -4.93
N PHE A 175 -14.01 1.99 -5.56
CA PHE A 175 -13.60 0.62 -5.90
C PHE A 175 -13.54 -0.29 -4.67
N LYS A 176 -12.83 0.12 -3.61
CA LYS A 176 -12.69 -0.67 -2.39
C LYS A 176 -14.03 -0.89 -1.69
N ARG A 177 -14.92 0.12 -1.73
CA ARG A 177 -16.29 0.01 -1.20
C ARG A 177 -17.11 -1.02 -1.97
N ASP A 178 -17.09 -0.98 -3.29
CA ASP A 178 -17.84 -1.90 -4.15
C ASP A 178 -17.43 -3.37 -3.92
N VAL A 179 -16.14 -3.60 -3.65
CA VAL A 179 -15.61 -4.94 -3.35
C VAL A 179 -16.12 -5.49 -2.01
N CYS A 180 -16.52 -4.65 -1.05
CA CYS A 180 -16.93 -5.11 0.29
C CYS A 180 -18.12 -6.08 0.26
N ALA A 181 -19.10 -5.86 -0.64
CA ALA A 181 -20.26 -6.76 -0.78
C ALA A 181 -19.84 -8.16 -1.25
N TYR A 182 -18.84 -8.25 -2.11
CA TYR A 182 -18.26 -9.51 -2.54
C TYR A 182 -17.52 -10.22 -1.39
N LEU A 183 -16.68 -9.48 -0.65
CA LEU A 183 -15.91 -10.04 0.47
C LEU A 183 -16.81 -10.63 1.57
N ARG A 184 -17.96 -9.99 1.90
CA ARG A 184 -18.92 -10.52 2.86
C ARG A 184 -19.48 -11.90 2.48
N ARG A 185 -19.55 -12.22 1.18
CA ARG A 185 -20.01 -13.52 0.70
C ARG A 185 -18.94 -14.61 0.78
N LEU A 186 -17.67 -14.22 0.84
CA LEU A 186 -16.54 -15.14 0.93
C LEU A 186 -16.30 -15.63 2.36
N GLY A 187 -16.58 -14.77 3.35
CA GLY A 187 -16.31 -15.09 4.74
C GLY A 187 -16.37 -13.88 5.65
N GLU A 188 -15.97 -14.07 6.88
CA GLU A 188 -15.92 -13.03 7.89
C GLU A 188 -14.60 -12.27 7.84
N VAL A 189 -14.68 -10.95 7.62
CA VAL A 189 -13.51 -10.08 7.68
C VAL A 189 -13.13 -9.85 9.15
N VAL A 190 -11.95 -10.32 9.55
CA VAL A 190 -11.49 -10.25 10.96
C VAL A 190 -10.41 -9.18 11.18
N ALA A 191 -9.72 -8.78 10.12
CA ALA A 191 -8.72 -7.70 10.20
C ALA A 191 -8.62 -6.92 8.90
N VAL A 192 -8.35 -5.61 9.01
CA VAL A 192 -8.16 -4.67 7.90
C VAL A 192 -6.92 -3.83 8.15
N PHE A 193 -6.06 -3.68 7.14
CA PHE A 193 -4.83 -2.89 7.18
C PHE A 193 -4.80 -1.92 6.01
N GLU A 194 -4.65 -0.62 6.32
CA GLU A 194 -4.74 0.47 5.36
C GLU A 194 -3.88 1.65 5.83
N ASN A 195 -3.35 2.48 4.94
CA ASN A 195 -2.62 3.70 5.29
C ASN A 195 -3.39 4.99 4.97
N GLU A 196 -4.40 4.94 4.08
CA GLU A 196 -5.24 6.09 3.76
C GLU A 196 -6.40 6.21 4.75
N PRO A 197 -6.51 7.30 5.55
CA PRO A 197 -7.56 7.45 6.54
C PRO A 197 -8.99 7.36 5.97
N ALA A 198 -9.23 7.87 4.75
CA ALA A 198 -10.54 7.77 4.11
C ALA A 198 -10.93 6.31 3.85
N ASN A 199 -10.04 5.53 3.22
CA ASN A 199 -10.25 4.10 2.98
C ASN A 199 -10.37 3.32 4.29
N SER A 200 -9.52 3.65 5.28
CA SER A 200 -9.56 3.00 6.58
C SER A 200 -10.89 3.20 7.30
N ASN A 201 -11.42 4.44 7.31
CA ASN A 201 -12.72 4.76 7.85
C ASN A 201 -13.85 4.04 7.12
N MET A 202 -13.80 4.04 5.77
CA MET A 202 -14.79 3.37 4.93
C MET A 202 -14.80 1.86 5.19
N LEU A 203 -13.63 1.21 5.20
CA LEU A 203 -13.53 -0.24 5.46
C LEU A 203 -13.95 -0.59 6.89
N HIS A 204 -13.61 0.24 7.89
CA HIS A 204 -14.07 0.06 9.26
C HIS A 204 -15.61 0.13 9.38
N ALA A 205 -16.22 1.09 8.67
CA ALA A 205 -17.69 1.18 8.63
C ALA A 205 -18.34 -0.02 7.92
N GLN A 206 -17.68 -0.58 6.90
CA GLN A 206 -18.15 -1.76 6.20
C GLN A 206 -17.98 -3.07 7.00
N PHE A 207 -16.97 -3.13 7.87
CA PHE A 207 -16.62 -4.30 8.68
C PHE A 207 -16.38 -3.89 10.15
N PRO A 208 -17.44 -3.48 10.88
CA PRO A 208 -17.28 -2.89 12.22
C PRO A 208 -16.74 -3.87 13.26
N GLU A 209 -16.93 -5.18 13.05
CA GLU A 209 -16.41 -6.23 13.92
C GLU A 209 -14.93 -6.59 13.64
N ALA A 210 -14.39 -6.12 12.52
CA ALA A 210 -13.00 -6.37 12.17
C ALA A 210 -12.04 -5.47 12.97
N ALA A 211 -10.91 -6.05 13.37
CA ALA A 211 -9.80 -5.27 13.91
C ALA A 211 -9.21 -4.37 12.81
N SER A 212 -9.47 -3.08 12.86
CA SER A 212 -9.00 -2.12 11.85
C SER A 212 -7.71 -1.43 12.30
N PHE A 213 -6.73 -1.39 11.38
CA PHE A 213 -5.40 -0.82 11.61
C PHE A 213 -5.07 0.21 10.54
N LEU A 214 -4.68 1.43 10.98
CA LEU A 214 -4.05 2.43 10.11
C LEU A 214 -2.53 2.33 10.27
N VAL A 215 -1.85 2.06 9.16
CA VAL A 215 -0.37 2.08 9.10
C VAL A 215 0.10 3.51 8.93
N LEU A 216 0.95 4.00 9.85
CA LEU A 216 1.42 5.39 9.90
C LEU A 216 2.53 5.64 8.87
N THR A 217 2.13 5.71 7.61
CA THR A 217 2.97 6.08 6.48
C THR A 217 2.43 7.35 5.82
N GLN A 218 2.91 7.65 4.61
CA GLN A 218 2.40 8.79 3.87
C GLN A 218 0.97 8.52 3.38
N HIS A 219 0.11 9.52 3.52
CA HIS A 219 -1.26 9.53 3.04
C HIS A 219 -1.63 10.93 2.53
N ARG A 220 -2.81 11.11 1.97
CA ARG A 220 -3.29 12.40 1.46
C ARG A 220 -3.27 13.46 2.57
N PRO A 221 -2.77 14.70 2.27
CA PRO A 221 -2.71 15.77 3.27
C PRO A 221 -4.07 16.23 3.78
N ASP A 222 -5.11 16.12 2.94
CA ASP A 222 -6.50 16.49 3.20
C ASP A 222 -7.34 15.31 3.73
N ALA A 223 -6.68 14.32 4.31
CA ALA A 223 -7.34 13.12 4.82
C ALA A 223 -8.32 13.47 5.98
N PRO A 224 -9.47 12.79 6.05
CA PRO A 224 -10.42 12.98 7.14
C PRO A 224 -9.85 12.51 8.48
N ALA A 225 -10.44 12.97 9.57
CA ALA A 225 -10.13 12.48 10.90
C ALA A 225 -10.37 10.96 10.96
N LEU A 226 -9.42 10.25 11.57
CA LEU A 226 -9.50 8.80 11.72
C LEU A 226 -10.54 8.43 12.78
N HIS A 227 -11.39 7.45 12.49
CA HIS A 227 -12.36 6.91 13.44
C HIS A 227 -11.63 6.34 14.68
N HIS A 228 -12.17 6.59 15.88
CA HIS A 228 -11.54 6.23 17.16
C HIS A 228 -11.38 4.72 17.38
N GLY A 229 -12.20 3.89 16.71
CA GLY A 229 -12.09 2.42 16.74
C GLY A 229 -10.94 1.84 15.93
N ILE A 230 -10.26 2.67 15.10
CA ILE A 230 -9.15 2.24 14.26
C ILE A 230 -7.83 2.44 15.01
N ARG A 231 -7.05 1.38 15.14
CA ARG A 231 -5.74 1.44 15.80
C ARG A 231 -4.66 1.93 14.83
N ARG A 232 -3.83 2.87 15.30
CA ARG A 232 -2.61 3.30 14.58
C ARG A 232 -1.46 2.35 14.89
N ILE A 233 -0.73 1.92 13.86
CA ILE A 233 0.51 1.15 13.98
C ILE A 233 1.60 1.79 13.12
N ARG A 234 2.85 1.73 13.56
CA ARG A 234 3.99 2.23 12.76
C ARG A 234 4.43 1.25 11.69
N ASP A 235 4.43 -0.02 12.04
CA ASP A 235 4.78 -1.15 11.18
C ASP A 235 4.24 -2.46 11.77
N PHE A 236 4.61 -3.59 11.19
CA PHE A 236 4.09 -4.92 11.57
C PHE A 236 4.99 -5.66 12.58
N ARG A 237 6.02 -5.02 13.13
CA ARG A 237 6.89 -5.66 14.13
C ARG A 237 6.30 -5.62 15.51
N ASP A 238 5.40 -4.67 15.77
CA ASP A 238 5.03 -4.36 17.12
C ASP A 238 3.58 -4.70 17.45
N ALA A 239 3.46 -5.59 18.44
CA ALA A 239 2.24 -5.80 19.19
C ALA A 239 2.09 -4.79 20.36
N ARG A 240 3.05 -3.89 20.59
CA ARG A 240 3.11 -3.01 21.75
C ARG A 240 3.45 -1.58 21.35
N ILE A 241 2.45 -0.78 21.17
CA ILE A 241 2.52 0.68 21.37
C ILE A 241 1.40 1.04 22.33
#